data_2869cc201e65b476e104b42d5b045e3e
#
_entry.id   2869cc201e65b476e104b42d5b045e3e
#
_cell.length_a   1.000
_cell.length_b   1.000
_cell.length_c   1.000
_cell.angle_alpha   90.00
_cell.angle_beta   90.00
_cell.angle_gamma   90.00
#
_symmetry.space_group_name_H-M   'P 1'
#
loop_
_entity.id
_entity.type
_entity.pdbx_description
1 polymer ?
#
loop_
_entity_poly.entity_id
_entity_poly.type
_entity_poly.pdbx_seq_one_letter_code
_entity_poly.pdbx_strand_id
1 'polypeptide(L)'
;FPKFDGTHSKSVTRAALVSSDAAIVMPYDPITDRVLLVEQFRAGPHVRGDSQPWCLEPIAGLIDAGEAPEQAALRDAKEEAGLEIRYLEMISQAYPSPGLSTEFFYLYVGLVALPEVSNVISGLASESEDIRSHVFTFDAFMRLIDAGQFSVGPTVLAGLWLSRHRDRLRALA
;
A
#
# COMPACT_ATOMS: atom_id res chain seq x y z
N PHE A 1 -8.86 -18.93 -25.38
CA PHE A 1 -7.68 -18.10 -25.57
C PHE A 1 -6.66 -18.79 -26.50
N PRO A 2 -5.85 -18.01 -27.24
CA PRO A 2 -4.76 -18.58 -28.04
C PRO A 2 -3.69 -19.20 -27.15
N LYS A 3 -3.21 -20.39 -27.48
CA LYS A 3 -2.13 -21.10 -26.80
C LYS A 3 -0.78 -20.85 -27.47
N PHE A 4 0.31 -21.10 -26.76
CA PHE A 4 1.67 -20.92 -27.26
C PHE A 4 2.01 -21.86 -28.42
N ASP A 5 1.30 -22.97 -28.59
CA ASP A 5 1.44 -23.91 -29.72
C ASP A 5 0.68 -23.47 -30.97
N GLY A 6 0.07 -22.27 -30.95
CA GLY A 6 -0.71 -21.69 -32.05
C GLY A 6 -2.15 -22.22 -32.14
N THR A 7 -2.56 -23.15 -31.29
CA THR A 7 -3.95 -23.61 -31.22
C THR A 7 -4.79 -22.76 -30.26
N HIS A 8 -6.07 -23.07 -30.10
CA HIS A 8 -6.94 -22.42 -29.13
C HIS A 8 -7.29 -23.38 -27.97
N SER A 9 -7.44 -22.81 -26.77
CA SER A 9 -7.96 -23.58 -25.64
C SER A 9 -9.39 -24.00 -25.90
N LYS A 10 -9.84 -25.07 -25.22
CA LYS A 10 -11.27 -25.34 -25.04
C LYS A 10 -11.90 -24.19 -24.23
N SER A 11 -13.24 -24.10 -24.28
CA SER A 11 -13.96 -23.20 -23.36
C SER A 11 -13.64 -23.55 -21.91
N VAL A 12 -13.29 -22.55 -21.13
CA VAL A 12 -13.01 -22.67 -19.70
C VAL A 12 -13.81 -21.63 -18.92
N THR A 13 -14.35 -22.02 -17.75
CA THR A 13 -15.04 -21.12 -16.84
C THR A 13 -14.09 -20.76 -15.70
N ARG A 14 -14.03 -19.48 -15.35
CA ARG A 14 -13.27 -18.96 -14.21
C ARG A 14 -14.12 -17.94 -13.49
N ALA A 15 -14.05 -17.93 -12.17
CA ALA A 15 -14.57 -16.87 -11.33
C ALA A 15 -13.50 -15.80 -11.18
N ALA A 16 -13.92 -14.54 -11.14
CA ALA A 16 -13.05 -13.42 -10.79
C ALA A 16 -13.82 -12.43 -9.92
N LEU A 17 -13.13 -11.89 -8.92
CA LEU A 17 -13.61 -10.73 -8.17
C LEU A 17 -13.39 -9.48 -9.03
N VAL A 18 -14.47 -8.75 -9.29
CA VAL A 18 -14.40 -7.46 -9.99
C VAL A 18 -14.29 -6.36 -8.94
N SER A 19 -13.19 -5.64 -8.97
CA SER A 19 -12.89 -4.54 -8.04
C SER A 19 -12.38 -3.33 -8.81
N SER A 20 -12.46 -2.15 -8.20
CA SER A 20 -11.79 -0.93 -8.66
C SER A 20 -10.27 -1.05 -8.47
N ASP A 21 -9.54 -0.22 -9.20
CA ASP A 21 -8.11 -0.05 -9.00
C ASP A 21 -7.82 0.67 -7.68
N ALA A 22 -6.62 0.50 -7.14
CA ALA A 22 -6.20 1.10 -5.88
C ALA A 22 -4.92 1.93 -6.05
N ALA A 23 -4.83 3.05 -5.33
CA ALA A 23 -3.61 3.81 -5.17
C ALA A 23 -3.05 3.55 -3.76
N ILE A 24 -1.73 3.34 -3.69
CA ILE A 24 -1.04 2.99 -2.44
C ILE A 24 0.16 3.91 -2.31
N VAL A 25 0.34 4.52 -1.15
CA VAL A 25 1.51 5.37 -0.89
C VAL A 25 2.21 4.98 0.41
N MET A 26 3.54 4.80 0.34
CA MET A 26 4.42 4.65 1.49
C MET A 26 4.97 6.02 1.87
N PRO A 27 4.49 6.65 2.96
CA PRO A 27 5.06 7.91 3.45
C PRO A 27 6.46 7.67 4.01
N TYR A 28 7.41 8.46 3.55
CA TYR A 28 8.81 8.43 3.98
C TYR A 28 9.31 9.83 4.31
N ASP A 29 9.91 9.96 5.49
CA ASP A 29 10.61 11.17 5.91
C ASP A 29 12.11 11.00 5.67
N PRO A 30 12.68 11.64 4.63
CA PRO A 30 14.08 11.48 4.29
C PRO A 30 15.04 12.17 5.26
N ILE A 31 14.55 13.16 6.05
CA ILE A 31 15.36 13.88 7.05
C ILE A 31 15.56 13.01 8.30
N THR A 32 14.45 12.53 8.86
CA THR A 32 14.46 11.72 10.09
C THR A 32 14.60 10.22 9.82
N ASP A 33 14.58 9.81 8.55
CA ASP A 33 14.73 8.45 8.09
C ASP A 33 13.71 7.50 8.70
N ARG A 34 12.44 7.85 8.54
CA ARG A 34 11.30 7.13 9.08
C ARG A 34 10.22 6.88 8.02
N VAL A 35 9.46 5.82 8.20
CA VAL A 35 8.28 5.48 7.41
C VAL A 35 7.04 5.52 8.29
N LEU A 36 5.88 5.79 7.69
CA LEU A 36 4.60 5.64 8.35
C LEU A 36 3.83 4.49 7.70
N LEU A 37 3.24 3.63 8.53
CA LEU A 37 2.26 2.63 8.16
C LEU A 37 0.96 2.89 8.90
N VAL A 38 -0.13 2.45 8.32
CA VAL A 38 -1.44 2.40 8.96
C VAL A 38 -1.78 0.96 9.36
N GLU A 39 -2.45 0.81 10.48
CA GLU A 39 -2.99 -0.47 10.96
C GLU A 39 -4.51 -0.39 10.85
N GLN A 40 -5.10 -1.31 10.10
CA GLN A 40 -6.54 -1.39 9.95
C GLN A 40 -7.02 -2.84 9.85
N PHE A 41 -8.30 -3.06 10.19
CA PHE A 41 -8.94 -4.36 10.07
C PHE A 41 -9.16 -4.73 8.59
N ARG A 42 -8.77 -5.95 8.21
CA ARG A 42 -8.97 -6.46 6.86
C ARG A 42 -9.82 -7.73 6.86
N ALA A 43 -10.90 -7.69 6.07
CA ALA A 43 -11.85 -8.81 5.95
C ALA A 43 -11.20 -10.10 5.42
N GLY A 44 -10.24 -9.99 4.50
CA GLY A 44 -9.56 -11.15 3.91
C GLY A 44 -8.88 -12.04 4.96
N PRO A 45 -7.95 -11.54 5.77
CA PRO A 45 -7.35 -12.28 6.88
C PRO A 45 -8.39 -12.80 7.88
N HIS A 46 -9.40 -12.00 8.21
CA HIS A 46 -10.47 -12.40 9.13
C HIS A 46 -11.24 -13.63 8.60
N VAL A 47 -11.70 -13.59 7.36
CA VAL A 47 -12.45 -14.69 6.74
C VAL A 47 -11.58 -15.95 6.58
N ARG A 48 -10.27 -15.76 6.34
CA ARG A 48 -9.29 -16.84 6.31
C ARG A 48 -9.11 -17.52 7.68
N GLY A 49 -9.48 -16.84 8.77
CA GLY A 49 -9.34 -17.32 10.15
C GLY A 49 -7.98 -16.99 10.78
N ASP A 50 -7.28 -15.99 10.28
CA ASP A 50 -6.04 -15.52 10.88
C ASP A 50 -6.32 -14.93 12.27
N SER A 51 -5.45 -15.21 13.22
CA SER A 51 -5.58 -14.73 14.60
C SER A 51 -5.39 -13.21 14.73
N GLN A 52 -4.74 -12.58 13.71
CA GLN A 52 -4.48 -11.15 13.66
C GLN A 52 -4.95 -10.57 12.31
N PRO A 53 -6.23 -10.14 12.22
CA PRO A 53 -6.78 -9.55 11.01
C PRO A 53 -6.46 -8.05 10.85
N TRP A 54 -5.83 -7.42 11.84
CA TRP A 54 -5.33 -6.06 11.76
C TRP A 54 -4.00 -6.04 11.02
N CYS A 55 -3.98 -5.39 9.87
CA CYS A 55 -2.83 -5.38 8.99
C CYS A 55 -2.08 -4.05 9.09
N LEU A 56 -0.74 -4.14 9.17
CA LEU A 56 0.16 -3.00 9.00
C LEU A 56 0.50 -2.86 7.52
N GLU A 57 0.12 -1.74 6.93
CA GLU A 57 0.22 -1.50 5.49
C GLU A 57 0.52 -0.03 5.15
N PRO A 58 1.02 0.29 3.95
CA PRO A 58 1.04 1.65 3.45
C PRO A 58 -0.39 2.19 3.34
N ILE A 59 -0.53 3.51 3.31
CA ILE A 59 -1.82 4.16 3.06
C ILE A 59 -2.35 3.72 1.71
N ALA A 60 -3.63 3.33 1.62
CA ALA A 60 -4.21 2.78 0.41
C ALA A 60 -5.71 3.01 0.31
N GLY A 61 -6.17 3.53 -0.82
CA GLY A 61 -7.58 3.66 -1.12
C GLY A 61 -7.94 3.33 -2.56
N LEU A 62 -9.23 3.18 -2.81
CA LEU A 62 -9.76 2.96 -4.14
C LEU A 62 -9.69 4.25 -4.97
N ILE A 63 -9.43 4.09 -6.25
CA ILE A 63 -9.41 5.19 -7.21
C ILE A 63 -10.85 5.45 -7.66
N ASP A 64 -11.32 6.67 -7.46
CA ASP A 64 -12.66 7.10 -7.87
C ASP A 64 -12.79 7.23 -9.39
N ALA A 65 -14.03 7.18 -9.89
CA ALA A 65 -14.29 7.31 -11.31
C ALA A 65 -13.81 8.67 -11.86
N GLY A 66 -12.81 8.62 -12.72
CA GLY A 66 -12.21 9.82 -13.33
C GLY A 66 -11.08 10.45 -12.50
N GLU A 67 -10.73 9.88 -11.37
CA GLU A 67 -9.60 10.29 -10.57
C GLU A 67 -8.29 9.68 -11.11
N ALA A 68 -7.19 10.44 -11.08
CA ALA A 68 -5.87 9.90 -11.40
C ALA A 68 -5.29 9.16 -10.17
N PRO A 69 -4.50 8.07 -10.38
CA PRO A 69 -3.91 7.32 -9.26
C PRO A 69 -3.10 8.17 -8.29
N GLU A 70 -2.38 9.18 -8.80
CA GLU A 70 -1.60 10.12 -7.97
C GLU A 70 -2.52 10.98 -7.08
N GLN A 71 -3.68 11.36 -7.59
CA GLN A 71 -4.65 12.17 -6.83
C GLN A 71 -5.26 11.35 -5.70
N ALA A 72 -5.64 10.10 -5.98
CA ALA A 72 -6.12 9.17 -4.97
C ALA A 72 -5.08 8.96 -3.85
N ALA A 73 -3.82 8.67 -4.20
CA ALA A 73 -2.74 8.50 -3.23
C ALA A 73 -2.54 9.74 -2.32
N LEU A 74 -2.65 10.95 -2.87
CA LEU A 74 -2.53 12.20 -2.10
C LEU A 74 -3.76 12.46 -1.23
N ARG A 75 -4.95 12.16 -1.71
CA ARG A 75 -6.20 12.28 -0.97
C ARG A 75 -6.19 11.35 0.25
N ASP A 76 -5.89 10.07 0.04
CA ASP A 76 -5.88 9.06 1.10
C ASP A 76 -4.78 9.35 2.14
N ALA A 77 -3.60 9.82 1.73
CA ALA A 77 -2.56 10.26 2.66
C ALA A 77 -3.05 11.35 3.62
N LYS A 78 -3.91 12.25 3.13
CA LYS A 78 -4.49 13.31 3.93
C LYS A 78 -5.63 12.81 4.82
N GLU A 79 -6.51 11.95 4.31
CA GLU A 79 -7.67 11.42 5.02
C GLU A 79 -7.27 10.43 6.13
N GLU A 80 -6.40 9.47 5.83
CA GLU A 80 -6.03 8.42 6.76
C GLU A 80 -4.93 8.81 7.76
N ALA A 81 -4.06 9.76 7.41
CA ALA A 81 -2.92 10.11 8.26
C ALA A 81 -2.66 11.62 8.43
N GLY A 82 -3.49 12.49 7.83
CA GLY A 82 -3.31 13.94 7.89
C GLY A 82 -2.04 14.44 7.23
N LEU A 83 -1.46 13.68 6.29
CA LEU A 83 -0.17 13.97 5.67
C LEU A 83 -0.31 14.80 4.40
N GLU A 84 0.57 15.78 4.25
CA GLU A 84 0.74 16.54 3.00
C GLU A 84 2.02 16.10 2.29
N ILE A 85 1.89 15.20 1.33
CA ILE A 85 2.99 14.69 0.52
C ILE A 85 3.54 15.80 -0.37
N ARG A 86 4.85 16.05 -0.31
CA ARG A 86 5.54 17.09 -1.08
C ARG A 86 6.12 16.59 -2.40
N TYR A 87 6.43 15.32 -2.46
CA TYR A 87 6.98 14.65 -3.64
C TYR A 87 6.44 13.24 -3.68
N LEU A 88 5.93 12.82 -4.84
CA LEU A 88 5.37 11.50 -5.07
C LEU A 88 6.13 10.83 -6.22
N GLU A 89 6.58 9.60 -6.01
CA GLU A 89 7.28 8.83 -7.04
C GLU A 89 6.70 7.41 -7.12
N MET A 90 6.40 6.97 -8.33
CA MET A 90 5.89 5.62 -8.58
C MET A 90 6.98 4.58 -8.32
N ILE A 91 6.67 3.60 -7.49
CA ILE A 91 7.49 2.42 -7.21
C ILE A 91 7.19 1.32 -8.22
N SER A 92 5.91 1.01 -8.39
CA SER A 92 5.44 -0.12 -9.19
C SER A 92 3.94 0.00 -9.47
N GLN A 93 3.49 -0.76 -10.45
CA GLN A 93 2.07 -1.01 -10.70
C GLN A 93 1.88 -2.49 -11.01
N ALA A 94 0.87 -3.14 -10.44
CA ALA A 94 0.72 -4.58 -10.57
C ALA A 94 -0.69 -5.07 -10.20
N TYR A 95 -0.98 -6.29 -10.60
CA TYR A 95 -2.11 -7.03 -10.05
C TYR A 95 -1.73 -7.70 -8.71
N PRO A 96 -2.48 -7.55 -7.63
CA PRO A 96 -2.23 -8.30 -6.39
C PRO A 96 -2.50 -9.79 -6.57
N SER A 97 -3.48 -10.16 -7.39
CA SER A 97 -3.85 -11.55 -7.65
C SER A 97 -4.46 -11.72 -9.05
N PRO A 98 -3.63 -11.79 -10.13
CA PRO A 98 -4.12 -11.79 -11.50
C PRO A 98 -4.95 -13.04 -11.87
N GLY A 99 -4.88 -14.10 -11.07
CA GLY A 99 -5.70 -15.30 -11.25
C GLY A 99 -7.11 -15.21 -10.64
N LEU A 100 -7.38 -14.18 -9.83
CA LEU A 100 -8.62 -14.11 -9.06
C LEU A 100 -9.30 -12.74 -9.09
N SER A 101 -8.57 -11.64 -9.17
CA SER A 101 -9.12 -10.27 -9.08
C SER A 101 -8.80 -9.44 -10.31
N THR A 102 -9.69 -8.50 -10.63
CA THR A 102 -9.43 -7.44 -11.63
C THR A 102 -8.72 -6.24 -11.02
N GLU A 103 -8.62 -6.16 -9.70
CA GLU A 103 -7.92 -5.09 -9.01
C GLU A 103 -6.50 -4.92 -9.55
N PHE A 104 -6.14 -3.65 -9.82
CA PHE A 104 -4.81 -3.25 -10.21
C PHE A 104 -4.36 -2.14 -9.27
N PHE A 105 -3.15 -2.20 -8.74
CA PHE A 105 -2.67 -1.17 -7.82
C PHE A 105 -1.51 -0.36 -8.41
N TYR A 106 -1.47 0.92 -8.00
CA TYR A 106 -0.41 1.87 -8.27
C TYR A 106 0.29 2.19 -6.95
N LEU A 107 1.54 1.78 -6.81
CA LEU A 107 2.32 1.92 -5.57
C LEU A 107 3.31 3.07 -5.70
N TYR A 108 3.30 3.97 -4.72
CA TYR A 108 4.14 5.15 -4.66
C TYR A 108 4.96 5.21 -3.37
N VAL A 109 6.08 5.94 -3.41
CA VAL A 109 6.68 6.55 -2.22
C VAL A 109 6.31 8.02 -2.18
N GLY A 110 5.93 8.51 -1.01
CA GLY A 110 5.60 9.93 -0.77
C GLY A 110 6.56 10.55 0.21
N LEU A 111 7.34 11.57 -0.22
CA LEU A 111 8.21 12.30 0.71
C LEU A 111 7.42 13.31 1.52
N VAL A 112 7.56 13.23 2.84
CA VAL A 112 6.77 14.02 3.79
C VAL A 112 7.55 14.20 5.10
N ALA A 113 7.28 15.27 5.84
CA ALA A 113 7.72 15.39 7.22
C ALA A 113 6.76 14.58 8.11
N LEU A 114 7.26 13.54 8.77
CA LEU A 114 6.45 12.71 9.65
C LEU A 114 6.36 13.29 11.07
N PRO A 115 5.21 13.14 11.74
CA PRO A 115 5.05 13.57 13.12
C PRO A 115 5.96 12.77 14.05
N GLU A 116 6.31 13.35 15.20
CA GLU A 116 7.06 12.64 16.24
C GLU A 116 6.21 11.59 16.95
N VAL A 117 4.91 11.83 17.05
CA VAL A 117 3.94 10.99 17.76
C VAL A 117 3.28 10.03 16.77
N SER A 118 3.35 8.74 17.07
CA SER A 118 2.57 7.68 16.42
C SER A 118 1.29 7.37 17.21
N ASN A 119 0.46 6.45 16.70
CA ASN A 119 -0.82 6.03 17.29
C ASN A 119 -1.95 7.08 17.18
N VAL A 120 -1.92 7.91 16.16
CA VAL A 120 -3.08 8.77 15.85
C VAL A 120 -4.17 7.87 15.27
N ILE A 121 -5.38 8.01 15.80
CA ILE A 121 -6.57 7.33 15.27
C ILE A 121 -7.22 8.24 14.23
N SER A 122 -7.52 7.69 13.08
CA SER A 122 -8.09 8.38 11.92
C SER A 122 -9.04 7.44 11.16
N GLY A 123 -9.45 7.83 9.98
CA GLY A 123 -10.38 7.11 9.13
C GLY A 123 -11.74 7.81 9.02
N LEU A 124 -12.49 7.48 8.00
CA LEU A 124 -13.80 8.06 7.71
C LEU A 124 -14.89 7.28 8.46
N ALA A 125 -15.58 7.93 9.38
CA ALA A 125 -16.71 7.33 10.12
C ALA A 125 -17.84 6.87 9.18
N SER A 126 -18.02 7.53 8.02
CA SER A 126 -18.97 7.14 6.98
C SER A 126 -18.64 5.79 6.33
N GLU A 127 -17.36 5.38 6.37
CA GLU A 127 -16.86 4.12 5.81
C GLU A 127 -16.60 3.06 6.89
N SER A 128 -16.93 3.37 8.15
CA SER A 128 -16.67 2.51 9.30
C SER A 128 -15.18 2.17 9.46
N GLU A 129 -14.32 3.10 9.10
CA GLU A 129 -12.88 2.95 9.22
C GLU A 129 -12.42 3.24 10.64
N ASP A 130 -11.52 2.38 11.13
CA ASP A 130 -10.77 2.54 12.38
C ASP A 130 -9.30 2.30 12.06
N ILE A 131 -8.57 3.38 11.81
CA ILE A 131 -7.20 3.37 11.29
C ILE A 131 -6.27 3.95 12.35
N ARG A 132 -5.18 3.24 12.64
CA ARG A 132 -4.13 3.69 13.56
C ARG A 132 -2.81 3.87 12.82
N SER A 133 -2.22 5.06 12.92
CA SER A 133 -0.91 5.32 12.33
C SER A 133 0.24 4.85 13.23
N HIS A 134 1.28 4.29 12.61
CA HIS A 134 2.52 3.85 13.24
C HIS A 134 3.73 4.41 12.51
N VAL A 135 4.64 5.02 13.24
CA VAL A 135 5.91 5.54 12.68
C VAL A 135 7.04 4.62 13.11
N PHE A 136 7.81 4.16 12.13
CA PHE A 136 8.99 3.31 12.32
C PHE A 136 10.23 4.04 11.85
N THR A 137 11.36 3.87 12.54
CA THR A 137 12.65 4.15 11.89
C THR A 137 12.84 3.19 10.73
N PHE A 138 13.51 3.63 9.68
CA PHE A 138 13.75 2.79 8.51
C PHE A 138 14.40 1.45 8.88
N ASP A 139 15.39 1.47 9.77
CA ASP A 139 16.06 0.24 10.21
C ASP A 139 15.15 -0.71 11.01
N ALA A 140 14.21 -0.18 11.82
CA ALA A 140 13.23 -1.00 12.52
C ALA A 140 12.25 -1.64 11.53
N PHE A 141 11.79 -0.86 10.55
CA PHE A 141 10.91 -1.32 9.49
C PHE A 141 11.56 -2.46 8.67
N MET A 142 12.82 -2.28 8.25
CA MET A 142 13.53 -3.31 7.49
C MET A 142 13.76 -4.59 8.30
N ARG A 143 14.07 -4.50 9.60
CA ARG A 143 14.14 -5.69 10.45
C ARG A 143 12.83 -6.48 10.50
N LEU A 144 11.69 -5.81 10.48
CA LEU A 144 10.38 -6.48 10.45
C LEU A 144 10.13 -7.15 9.09
N ILE A 145 10.56 -6.52 7.97
CA ILE A 145 10.52 -7.13 6.64
C ILE A 145 11.38 -8.40 6.60
N ASP A 146 12.64 -8.30 7.03
CA ASP A 146 13.59 -9.43 7.02
C ASP A 146 13.11 -10.59 7.90
N ALA A 147 12.41 -10.27 8.98
CA ALA A 147 11.81 -11.26 9.89
C ALA A 147 10.47 -11.83 9.37
N GLY A 148 9.97 -11.37 8.20
CA GLY A 148 8.69 -11.85 7.61
C GLY A 148 7.45 -11.46 8.43
N GLN A 149 7.50 -10.33 9.15
CA GLN A 149 6.42 -9.91 10.04
C GLN A 149 5.26 -9.19 9.31
N PHE A 150 5.44 -8.80 8.06
CA PHE A 150 4.39 -8.17 7.27
C PHE A 150 3.68 -9.20 6.37
N SER A 151 2.35 -9.22 6.46
CA SER A 151 1.48 -10.08 5.65
C SER A 151 0.96 -9.41 4.37
N VAL A 152 1.18 -8.10 4.22
CA VAL A 152 0.68 -7.29 3.09
C VAL A 152 1.79 -7.11 2.05
N GLY A 153 1.56 -7.62 0.84
CA GLY A 153 2.55 -7.60 -0.26
C GLY A 153 3.08 -6.20 -0.61
N PRO A 154 2.23 -5.19 -0.79
CA PRO A 154 2.66 -3.80 -1.03
C PRO A 154 3.60 -3.24 0.03
N THR A 155 3.44 -3.59 1.32
CA THR A 155 4.35 -3.18 2.40
C THR A 155 5.76 -3.70 2.16
N VAL A 156 5.87 -4.99 1.83
CA VAL A 156 7.16 -5.65 1.56
C VAL A 156 7.79 -5.08 0.29
N LEU A 157 7.00 -4.92 -0.77
CA LEU A 157 7.48 -4.38 -2.04
C LEU A 157 8.01 -2.95 -1.89
N ALA A 158 7.25 -2.07 -1.21
CA ALA A 158 7.66 -0.69 -0.95
C ALA A 158 8.95 -0.62 -0.12
N GLY A 159 9.07 -1.45 0.93
CA GLY A 159 10.26 -1.50 1.78
C GLY A 159 11.51 -1.97 1.03
N LEU A 160 11.40 -3.03 0.24
CA LEU A 160 12.51 -3.54 -0.57
C LEU A 160 12.92 -2.54 -1.67
N TRP A 161 11.97 -1.82 -2.25
CA TRP A 161 12.26 -0.75 -3.19
C TRP A 161 12.95 0.44 -2.48
N LEU A 162 12.39 0.89 -1.35
CA LEU A 162 12.93 1.99 -0.56
C LEU A 162 14.36 1.69 -0.11
N SER A 163 14.68 0.46 0.29
CA SER A 163 16.02 0.06 0.71
C SER A 163 17.09 0.29 -0.37
N ARG A 164 16.71 0.20 -1.65
CA ARG A 164 17.61 0.42 -2.80
C ARG A 164 17.71 1.88 -3.22
N HIS A 165 16.72 2.71 -2.86
CA HIS A 165 16.60 4.09 -3.33
C HIS A 165 16.73 5.13 -2.20
N ARG A 166 16.89 4.67 -0.95
CA ARG A 166 16.92 5.47 0.27
C ARG A 166 17.90 6.64 0.19
N ASP A 167 19.16 6.37 -0.18
CA ASP A 167 20.20 7.40 -0.23
C ASP A 167 19.87 8.49 -1.26
N ARG A 168 19.34 8.07 -2.42
CA ARG A 168 18.89 9.01 -3.46
C ARG A 168 17.74 9.89 -2.95
N LEU A 169 16.74 9.30 -2.29
CA LEU A 169 15.60 10.05 -1.76
C LEU A 169 16.02 11.00 -0.63
N ARG A 170 16.96 10.61 0.21
CA ARG A 170 17.54 11.47 1.25
C ARG A 170 18.31 12.66 0.68
N ALA A 171 18.88 12.51 -0.49
CA ALA A 171 19.56 13.60 -1.19
C ALA A 171 18.59 14.62 -1.83
N LEU A 172 17.28 14.34 -1.85
CA LEU A 172 16.24 15.26 -2.32
C LEU A 172 15.66 16.17 -1.20
N ALA A 173 16.07 15.95 0.05
CA ALA A 173 15.52 16.61 1.24
C ALA A 173 16.24 17.90 1.62
#